data_389379a62bcc9b2bf2debac14eacd67c
#
_entry.id   389379a62bcc9b2bf2debac14eacd67c
#
_cell.length_a   1.000
_cell.length_b   1.000
_cell.length_c   1.000
_cell.angle_alpha   90.00
_cell.angle_beta   90.00
_cell.angle_gamma   90.00
#
_symmetry.space_group_name_H-M   'P 1'
#
loop_
_entity.id
_entity.type
_entity.pdbx_description
1 polymer ?
#
loop_
_entity_poly.entity_id
_entity_poly.type
_entity_poly.pdbx_seq_one_letter_code
_entity_poly.pdbx_strand_id
1 'polypeptide(L)'
;MIAFIDTEVSPQTKRVADYGAVRGDGAVIHTHSKADFDAFISGCDTICGHNIIRHDLIYTALRGNPTIVDTLFLSPLLFPKRPYHSLVKDDKLQVDELNNPVNDSMKARDLLNDEIAAWNGLAPDRQEIYYQLLRHTTEFGGFFDYIKYVSTAKHSFLGRILNTQPDWPRLILKEFEGKLCSHADFGILAKLYPIEMAYCLAVIGADDVFSITPAWVIRNYPQVVNVMNLLCNTPCGDCDYCHQRLDAHYGLKEFFGYDEFRTFDGVPMQQQAVESAIRGESLLTIFPTGGGKSLTFQLPALMAGRNTHGLTVVISPLQSLMKDQVDNLAARGISEAVTINGLLDPIERATAIEQVADGRANLLYISPEMLRSKTI
;
A
#
# COMPACT_ATOMS: atom_id res chain seq x y z
N MET A 1 30.65 -9.24 1.41
CA MET A 1 30.50 -8.35 2.61
C MET A 1 29.46 -7.29 2.29
N ILE A 2 28.54 -6.96 3.24
CA ILE A 2 27.50 -5.91 3.08
C ILE A 2 27.95 -4.60 3.77
N ALA A 3 27.58 -3.45 3.17
CA ALA A 3 27.62 -2.14 3.83
C ALA A 3 26.24 -1.50 3.79
N PHE A 4 25.83 -0.92 4.91
CA PHE A 4 24.64 -0.08 5.05
C PHE A 4 25.07 1.36 4.99
N ILE A 5 24.43 2.15 4.13
CA ILE A 5 24.86 3.53 3.86
C ILE A 5 23.68 4.49 3.95
N ASP A 6 23.99 5.72 4.33
CA ASP A 6 23.09 6.87 4.27
C ASP A 6 23.86 8.14 3.99
N THR A 7 23.24 9.11 3.31
CA THR A 7 23.87 10.41 2.98
C THR A 7 22.94 11.56 3.31
N GLU A 8 23.44 12.52 4.06
CA GLU A 8 22.69 13.74 4.36
C GLU A 8 22.98 14.84 3.33
N VAL A 9 21.93 15.24 2.60
CA VAL A 9 22.04 16.24 1.54
C VAL A 9 21.51 17.59 2.02
N SER A 10 22.36 18.63 1.90
CA SER A 10 21.93 19.99 2.23
C SER A 10 20.80 20.46 1.30
N PRO A 11 19.64 20.87 1.84
CA PRO A 11 18.51 21.37 1.04
C PRO A 11 18.86 22.62 0.23
N GLN A 12 19.78 23.46 0.74
CA GLN A 12 20.17 24.73 0.13
C GLN A 12 21.15 24.51 -1.02
N THR A 13 22.20 23.68 -0.81
CA THR A 13 23.28 23.50 -1.78
C THR A 13 23.10 22.33 -2.71
N LYS A 14 22.17 21.40 -2.40
CA LYS A 14 21.99 20.12 -3.11
C LYS A 14 23.26 19.27 -3.16
N ARG A 15 24.18 19.47 -2.21
CA ARG A 15 25.41 18.69 -2.05
C ARG A 15 25.32 17.86 -0.79
N VAL A 16 25.99 16.71 -0.79
CA VAL A 16 26.11 15.90 0.41
C VAL A 16 26.91 16.67 1.45
N ALA A 17 26.32 16.81 2.61
CA ALA A 17 26.93 17.45 3.77
C ALA A 17 27.65 16.42 4.65
N ASP A 18 27.12 15.18 4.68
CA ASP A 18 27.61 14.16 5.58
C ASP A 18 27.37 12.75 5.02
N TYR A 19 28.27 11.81 5.35
CA TYR A 19 28.23 10.41 4.93
C TYR A 19 28.32 9.51 6.16
N GLY A 20 27.44 8.53 6.25
CA GLY A 20 27.49 7.47 7.25
C GLY A 20 27.45 6.09 6.61
N ALA A 21 28.20 5.17 7.18
CA ALA A 21 28.08 3.77 6.80
C ALA A 21 28.42 2.82 7.96
N VAL A 22 27.79 1.64 7.92
CA VAL A 22 28.07 0.52 8.83
C VAL A 22 28.27 -0.73 7.99
N ARG A 23 29.41 -1.41 8.16
CA ARG A 23 29.66 -2.69 7.49
C ARG A 23 29.18 -3.87 8.32
N GLY A 24 28.95 -5.00 7.65
CA GLY A 24 28.54 -6.25 8.30
C GLY A 24 29.58 -6.83 9.27
N ASP A 25 30.85 -6.41 9.17
CA ASP A 25 31.90 -6.76 10.13
C ASP A 25 31.90 -5.87 11.40
N GLY A 26 30.97 -4.93 11.50
CA GLY A 26 30.84 -4.00 12.63
C GLY A 26 31.64 -2.71 12.49
N ALA A 27 32.42 -2.53 11.43
CA ALA A 27 33.13 -1.27 11.19
C ALA A 27 32.15 -0.16 10.85
N VAL A 28 32.44 1.06 11.32
CA VAL A 28 31.58 2.24 11.18
C VAL A 28 32.41 3.39 10.66
N ILE A 29 31.85 4.21 9.77
CA ILE A 29 32.42 5.48 9.35
C ILE A 29 31.37 6.58 9.43
N HIS A 30 31.80 7.76 9.89
CA HIS A 30 31.09 9.02 9.83
C HIS A 30 32.07 10.07 9.28
N THR A 31 31.78 10.65 8.14
CA THR A 31 32.73 11.53 7.48
C THR A 31 32.08 12.55 6.54
N HIS A 32 32.69 13.71 6.39
CA HIS A 32 32.36 14.70 5.35
C HIS A 32 33.16 14.47 4.05
N SER A 33 34.13 13.54 4.06
CA SER A 33 34.99 13.21 2.93
C SER A 33 34.39 12.11 2.07
N LYS A 34 33.97 12.45 0.83
CA LYS A 34 33.51 11.46 -0.14
C LYS A 34 34.56 10.38 -0.42
N ALA A 35 35.83 10.77 -0.48
CA ALA A 35 36.92 9.83 -0.79
C ALA A 35 37.09 8.77 0.29
N ASP A 36 37.00 9.17 1.58
CA ASP A 36 37.07 8.23 2.72
C ASP A 36 35.87 7.33 2.76
N PHE A 37 34.68 7.87 2.48
CA PHE A 37 33.43 7.10 2.39
C PHE A 37 33.50 6.06 1.26
N ASP A 38 33.89 6.49 0.03
CA ASP A 38 34.00 5.59 -1.12
C ASP A 38 35.07 4.50 -0.87
N ALA A 39 36.19 4.84 -0.18
CA ALA A 39 37.19 3.86 0.23
C ALA A 39 36.65 2.84 1.25
N PHE A 40 35.86 3.32 2.20
CA PHE A 40 35.26 2.46 3.25
C PHE A 40 34.30 1.42 2.69
N ILE A 41 33.43 1.80 1.74
CA ILE A 41 32.46 0.89 1.11
C ILE A 41 33.07 0.06 -0.04
N SER A 42 34.31 0.40 -0.46
CA SER A 42 35.00 -0.30 -1.53
C SER A 42 35.24 -1.76 -1.18
N GLY A 43 34.91 -2.67 -2.12
CA GLY A 43 35.06 -4.12 -1.92
C GLY A 43 33.87 -4.78 -1.19
N CYS A 44 32.82 -4.03 -0.86
CA CYS A 44 31.56 -4.64 -0.43
C CYS A 44 30.81 -5.20 -1.65
N ASP A 45 30.31 -6.45 -1.53
CA ASP A 45 29.58 -7.14 -2.58
C ASP A 45 28.11 -6.71 -2.61
N THR A 46 27.63 -6.14 -1.49
CA THR A 46 26.25 -5.67 -1.33
C THR A 46 26.26 -4.30 -0.65
N ILE A 47 25.46 -3.39 -1.17
CA ILE A 47 25.19 -2.09 -0.57
C ILE A 47 23.69 -2.00 -0.27
N CYS A 48 23.38 -1.64 0.97
CA CYS A 48 22.01 -1.50 1.44
C CYS A 48 21.77 -0.12 2.05
N GLY A 49 20.56 0.37 1.95
CA GLY A 49 20.12 1.59 2.62
C GLY A 49 18.61 1.75 2.50
N HIS A 50 18.09 2.85 3.04
CA HIS A 50 16.67 3.16 3.00
C HIS A 50 16.41 4.28 1.98
N ASN A 51 15.69 4.00 0.89
CA ASN A 51 15.54 4.88 -0.27
C ASN A 51 16.84 5.10 -1.06
N ILE A 52 17.76 4.17 -0.94
CA ILE A 52 19.12 4.27 -1.50
C ILE A 52 19.10 4.42 -3.02
N ILE A 53 18.22 3.70 -3.73
CA ILE A 53 18.13 3.70 -5.21
C ILE A 53 17.78 5.09 -5.74
N ARG A 54 16.90 5.81 -5.05
CA ARG A 54 16.42 7.12 -5.51
C ARG A 54 17.12 8.30 -4.87
N HIS A 55 17.92 8.07 -3.82
CA HIS A 55 18.58 9.14 -3.09
C HIS A 55 20.10 8.94 -3.06
N ASP A 56 20.62 8.02 -2.29
CA ASP A 56 22.06 7.96 -1.94
C ASP A 56 22.95 7.58 -3.12
N LEU A 57 22.48 6.68 -3.99
CA LEU A 57 23.25 6.24 -5.15
C LEU A 57 23.54 7.35 -6.17
N ILE A 58 22.79 8.44 -6.15
CA ILE A 58 23.03 9.62 -6.99
C ILE A 58 24.34 10.31 -6.58
N TYR A 59 24.71 10.21 -5.31
CA TYR A 59 25.84 10.91 -4.71
C TYR A 59 27.06 10.02 -4.47
N THR A 60 26.90 8.70 -4.55
CA THR A 60 27.98 7.73 -4.29
C THR A 60 28.59 7.23 -5.59
N ALA A 61 29.91 6.99 -5.60
CA ALA A 61 30.61 6.38 -6.71
C ALA A 61 30.91 4.91 -6.39
N LEU A 62 29.95 4.03 -6.67
CA LEU A 62 30.16 2.61 -6.46
C LEU A 62 31.22 2.07 -7.41
N ARG A 63 32.22 1.35 -6.88
CA ARG A 63 33.22 0.61 -7.66
C ARG A 63 32.77 -0.86 -7.79
N GLY A 64 32.93 -1.41 -8.96
CA GLY A 64 32.44 -2.75 -9.27
C GLY A 64 30.91 -2.72 -9.56
N ASN A 65 30.26 -3.84 -9.34
CA ASN A 65 28.84 -4.01 -9.59
C ASN A 65 28.17 -4.68 -8.36
N PRO A 66 28.15 -3.99 -7.19
CA PRO A 66 27.59 -4.57 -5.99
C PRO A 66 26.08 -4.80 -6.13
N THR A 67 25.58 -5.78 -5.42
CA THR A 67 24.14 -6.00 -5.25
C THR A 67 23.55 -4.84 -4.46
N ILE A 68 22.48 -4.22 -4.95
CA ILE A 68 21.81 -3.10 -4.27
C ILE A 68 20.52 -3.60 -3.60
N VAL A 69 20.37 -3.30 -2.31
CA VAL A 69 19.18 -3.62 -1.53
C VAL A 69 18.59 -2.35 -0.94
N ASP A 70 17.31 -2.09 -1.21
CA ASP A 70 16.62 -0.90 -0.72
C ASP A 70 15.45 -1.28 0.18
N THR A 71 15.57 -0.98 1.46
CA THR A 71 14.58 -1.33 2.47
C THR A 71 13.27 -0.55 2.33
N LEU A 72 13.27 0.64 1.71
CA LEU A 72 12.03 1.39 1.53
C LEU A 72 11.06 0.70 0.57
N PHE A 73 11.56 0.02 -0.46
CA PHE A 73 10.70 -0.72 -1.39
C PHE A 73 10.20 -2.04 -0.80
N LEU A 74 11.03 -2.70 0.01
CA LEU A 74 10.67 -3.95 0.67
C LEU A 74 9.61 -3.76 1.77
N SER A 75 9.69 -2.65 2.50
CA SER A 75 8.86 -2.41 3.67
C SER A 75 7.35 -2.44 3.39
N PRO A 76 6.78 -1.78 2.34
CA PRO A 76 5.35 -1.90 2.02
C PRO A 76 4.92 -3.29 1.57
N LEU A 77 5.82 -4.05 0.96
CA LEU A 77 5.56 -5.42 0.51
C LEU A 77 5.44 -6.38 1.69
N LEU A 78 6.34 -6.23 2.68
CA LEU A 78 6.49 -7.18 3.78
C LEU A 78 5.73 -6.76 5.05
N PHE A 79 5.42 -5.47 5.19
CA PHE A 79 4.66 -4.91 6.31
C PHE A 79 3.42 -4.12 5.83
N PRO A 80 2.48 -4.73 5.09
CA PRO A 80 1.34 -4.04 4.50
C PRO A 80 0.35 -3.45 5.52
N LYS A 81 0.50 -3.78 6.81
CA LYS A 81 -0.28 -3.20 7.92
C LYS A 81 0.30 -1.90 8.47
N ARG A 82 1.51 -1.51 8.03
CA ARG A 82 2.13 -0.26 8.45
C ARG A 82 1.73 0.87 7.50
N PRO A 83 1.14 1.96 7.97
CA PRO A 83 0.76 3.09 7.11
C PRO A 83 1.96 3.94 6.66
N TYR A 84 3.06 3.88 7.40
CA TYR A 84 4.28 4.64 7.16
C TYR A 84 5.48 3.71 7.08
N HIS A 85 6.36 3.98 6.10
CA HIS A 85 7.54 3.17 5.80
C HIS A 85 8.86 3.97 5.85
N SER A 86 8.84 5.23 6.29
CA SER A 86 10.04 5.98 6.59
C SER A 86 10.73 5.45 7.83
N LEU A 87 12.05 5.55 7.90
CA LEU A 87 12.78 5.27 9.14
C LEU A 87 12.24 6.16 10.26
N VAL A 88 11.95 5.54 11.42
CA VAL A 88 11.47 6.29 12.59
C VAL A 88 12.60 7.21 13.05
N LYS A 89 12.37 8.51 13.01
CA LYS A 89 13.26 9.49 13.66
C LYS A 89 12.92 9.49 15.15
N ASP A 90 13.86 9.05 15.96
CA ASP A 90 13.71 9.02 17.41
C ASP A 90 13.34 10.40 17.95
N ASP A 91 12.57 10.41 19.05
CA ASP A 91 11.93 11.61 19.62
C ASP A 91 12.84 12.83 19.65
N LYS A 92 12.26 13.99 19.30
CA LYS A 92 12.83 15.34 19.10
C LYS A 92 13.55 15.96 20.32
N LEU A 93 14.15 15.17 21.20
CA LEU A 93 14.73 15.64 22.44
C LEU A 93 16.21 16.04 22.37
N GLN A 94 16.93 15.67 21.27
CA GLN A 94 18.32 16.12 21.07
C GLN A 94 18.52 16.56 19.62
N VAL A 95 18.76 17.84 19.42
CA VAL A 95 18.87 18.49 18.09
C VAL A 95 20.09 17.96 17.27
N ASP A 96 21.13 17.45 17.94
CA ASP A 96 22.36 16.99 17.31
C ASP A 96 22.28 15.53 16.80
N GLU A 97 21.26 14.76 17.18
CA GLU A 97 21.05 13.37 16.73
C GLU A 97 20.07 13.25 15.54
N LEU A 98 19.39 14.35 15.20
CA LEU A 98 18.26 14.37 14.25
C LEU A 98 18.64 14.05 12.81
N ASN A 99 19.91 14.12 12.42
CA ASN A 99 20.39 13.85 11.07
C ASN A 99 21.79 13.20 11.11
N ASN A 100 21.90 12.07 11.81
CA ASN A 100 23.14 11.31 11.83
C ASN A 100 23.07 10.14 10.85
N PRO A 101 23.76 10.19 9.71
CA PRO A 101 23.67 9.16 8.66
C PRO A 101 24.15 7.78 9.14
N VAL A 102 24.97 7.72 10.20
CA VAL A 102 25.35 6.44 10.81
C VAL A 102 24.16 5.80 11.51
N ASN A 103 23.36 6.59 12.25
CA ASN A 103 22.17 6.07 12.92
C ASN A 103 21.15 5.56 11.91
N ASP A 104 20.94 6.28 10.81
CA ASP A 104 20.00 5.86 9.77
C ASP A 104 20.52 4.63 9.00
N SER A 105 21.85 4.50 8.79
CA SER A 105 22.48 3.26 8.31
C SER A 105 22.27 2.07 9.26
N MET A 106 22.35 2.27 10.58
CA MET A 106 22.07 1.22 11.59
C MET A 106 20.60 0.82 11.56
N LYS A 107 19.68 1.79 11.47
CA LYS A 107 18.24 1.51 11.36
C LYS A 107 17.90 0.76 10.07
N ALA A 108 18.54 1.11 8.94
CA ALA A 108 18.38 0.38 7.69
C ALA A 108 18.85 -1.08 7.80
N ARG A 109 19.96 -1.33 8.53
CA ARG A 109 20.44 -2.69 8.85
C ARG A 109 19.39 -3.47 9.65
N ASP A 110 18.89 -2.88 10.72
CA ASP A 110 17.94 -3.53 11.60
C ASP A 110 16.61 -3.79 10.86
N LEU A 111 16.16 -2.84 10.05
CA LEU A 111 14.99 -3.01 9.18
C LEU A 111 15.18 -4.13 8.16
N LEU A 112 16.36 -4.24 7.50
CA LEU A 112 16.62 -5.34 6.57
C LEU A 112 16.55 -6.71 7.27
N ASN A 113 17.03 -6.82 8.51
CA ASN A 113 16.90 -8.05 9.27
C ASN A 113 15.44 -8.41 9.56
N ASP A 114 14.62 -7.42 9.92
CA ASP A 114 13.17 -7.60 10.11
C ASP A 114 12.48 -8.00 8.80
N GLU A 115 12.87 -7.40 7.68
CA GLU A 115 12.35 -7.70 6.34
C GLU A 115 12.71 -9.12 5.90
N ILE A 116 13.92 -9.57 6.16
CA ILE A 116 14.33 -10.96 5.89
C ILE A 116 13.52 -11.94 6.77
N ALA A 117 13.32 -11.60 8.04
CA ALA A 117 12.50 -12.42 8.93
C ALA A 117 11.03 -12.47 8.45
N ALA A 118 10.46 -11.33 8.04
CA ALA A 118 9.12 -11.26 7.48
C ALA A 118 9.00 -12.07 6.18
N TRP A 119 9.98 -11.94 5.26
CA TRP A 119 10.05 -12.75 4.05
C TRP A 119 10.04 -14.24 4.34
N ASN A 120 10.86 -14.69 5.28
CA ASN A 120 10.96 -16.10 5.67
C ASN A 120 9.68 -16.61 6.35
N GLY A 121 8.86 -15.73 6.91
CA GLY A 121 7.54 -16.03 7.48
C GLY A 121 6.41 -16.14 6.48
N LEU A 122 6.62 -15.73 5.21
CA LEU A 122 5.60 -15.84 4.16
C LEU A 122 5.38 -17.30 3.76
N ALA A 123 4.15 -17.61 3.34
CA ALA A 123 3.84 -18.90 2.72
C ALA A 123 4.68 -19.11 1.45
N PRO A 124 5.14 -20.34 1.15
CA PRO A 124 5.98 -20.61 -0.01
C PRO A 124 5.36 -20.16 -1.35
N ASP A 125 4.05 -20.33 -1.52
CA ASP A 125 3.35 -19.90 -2.72
C ASP A 125 3.41 -18.38 -2.87
N ARG A 126 3.30 -17.62 -1.77
CA ARG A 126 3.40 -16.15 -1.74
C ARG A 126 4.82 -15.66 -2.04
N GLN A 127 5.83 -16.32 -1.47
CA GLN A 127 7.24 -16.03 -1.82
C GLN A 127 7.50 -16.23 -3.30
N GLU A 128 6.99 -17.32 -3.88
CA GLU A 128 7.14 -17.62 -5.31
C GLU A 128 6.46 -16.56 -6.19
N ILE A 129 5.22 -16.14 -5.84
CA ILE A 129 4.49 -15.09 -6.55
C ILE A 129 5.29 -13.79 -6.56
N TYR A 130 5.75 -13.32 -5.39
CA TYR A 130 6.53 -12.08 -5.31
C TYR A 130 7.87 -12.18 -6.05
N TYR A 131 8.55 -13.32 -5.95
CA TYR A 131 9.78 -13.55 -6.69
C TYR A 131 9.56 -13.48 -8.21
N GLN A 132 8.51 -14.14 -8.73
CA GLN A 132 8.21 -14.11 -10.17
C GLN A 132 7.86 -12.71 -10.67
N LEU A 133 7.14 -11.93 -9.88
CA LEU A 133 6.79 -10.55 -10.23
C LEU A 133 8.01 -9.61 -10.18
N LEU A 134 8.90 -9.75 -9.19
CA LEU A 134 9.82 -8.69 -8.79
C LEU A 134 11.29 -8.95 -9.09
N ARG A 135 11.71 -10.20 -9.35
CA ARG A 135 13.14 -10.58 -9.51
C ARG A 135 13.89 -9.83 -10.62
N HIS A 136 13.18 -9.30 -11.60
CA HIS A 136 13.77 -8.57 -12.73
C HIS A 136 13.60 -7.04 -12.62
N THR A 137 13.07 -6.56 -11.50
CA THR A 137 12.95 -5.13 -11.24
C THR A 137 14.20 -4.62 -10.55
N THR A 138 14.55 -3.36 -10.82
CA THR A 138 15.71 -2.71 -10.20
C THR A 138 15.56 -2.59 -8.69
N GLU A 139 14.33 -2.40 -8.23
CA GLU A 139 14.00 -2.14 -6.83
C GLU A 139 14.13 -3.38 -5.94
N PHE A 140 13.87 -4.57 -6.49
CA PHE A 140 13.77 -5.80 -5.70
C PHE A 140 14.75 -6.89 -6.09
N GLY A 141 15.29 -6.86 -7.32
CA GLY A 141 16.18 -7.92 -7.81
C GLY A 141 17.35 -8.17 -6.87
N GLY A 142 17.98 -7.10 -6.38
CA GLY A 142 19.10 -7.21 -5.45
C GLY A 142 18.77 -7.84 -4.11
N PHE A 143 17.56 -7.70 -3.61
CA PHE A 143 17.11 -8.40 -2.39
C PHE A 143 17.12 -9.92 -2.59
N PHE A 144 16.57 -10.40 -3.69
CA PHE A 144 16.54 -11.84 -3.98
C PHE A 144 17.94 -12.42 -4.20
N ASP A 145 18.84 -11.66 -4.84
CA ASP A 145 20.23 -12.03 -5.00
C ASP A 145 20.95 -12.09 -3.63
N TYR A 146 20.69 -11.11 -2.76
CA TYR A 146 21.30 -11.05 -1.42
C TYR A 146 20.88 -12.23 -0.55
N ILE A 147 19.57 -12.54 -0.47
CA ILE A 147 19.07 -13.68 0.31
C ILE A 147 19.29 -15.03 -0.41
N LYS A 148 19.82 -15.02 -1.62
CA LYS A 148 20.04 -16.20 -2.48
C LYS A 148 18.78 -17.04 -2.64
N TYR A 149 17.64 -16.34 -2.86
CA TYR A 149 16.37 -17.03 -3.04
C TYR A 149 16.39 -17.92 -4.29
N VAL A 150 15.99 -19.16 -4.10
CA VAL A 150 15.86 -20.12 -5.19
C VAL A 150 14.40 -20.49 -5.37
N SER A 151 13.84 -20.20 -6.55
CA SER A 151 12.46 -20.53 -6.89
C SER A 151 12.13 -21.99 -6.57
N THR A 152 11.05 -22.20 -5.82
CA THR A 152 10.55 -23.53 -5.46
C THR A 152 10.11 -24.33 -6.69
N ALA A 153 9.75 -23.64 -7.77
CA ALA A 153 9.43 -24.21 -9.06
C ALA A 153 10.57 -25.04 -9.68
N LYS A 154 11.81 -24.63 -9.45
CA LYS A 154 12.99 -25.38 -9.93
C LYS A 154 13.26 -26.66 -9.13
N HIS A 155 12.66 -26.81 -7.95
CA HIS A 155 12.86 -27.97 -7.08
C HIS A 155 11.84 -29.09 -7.32
N SER A 156 10.73 -28.87 -8.03
CA SER A 156 9.85 -29.95 -8.45
C SER A 156 10.59 -30.87 -9.40
N PHE A 157 10.69 -32.16 -9.05
CA PHE A 157 11.30 -33.19 -9.90
C PHE A 157 10.65 -33.24 -11.29
N LEU A 158 9.33 -33.07 -11.35
CA LEU A 158 8.56 -32.98 -12.60
C LEU A 158 8.85 -31.66 -13.36
N GLY A 159 9.02 -30.53 -12.67
CA GLY A 159 9.37 -29.25 -13.30
C GLY A 159 10.73 -29.26 -13.98
N ARG A 160 11.72 -30.01 -13.42
CA ARG A 160 13.04 -30.21 -14.04
C ARG A 160 12.96 -31.05 -15.30
N ILE A 161 12.10 -32.09 -15.31
CA ILE A 161 11.95 -32.99 -16.46
C ILE A 161 11.16 -32.35 -17.59
N LEU A 162 10.11 -31.59 -17.27
CA LEU A 162 9.19 -31.02 -18.26
C LEU A 162 9.57 -29.61 -18.70
N ASN A 163 10.60 -29.01 -18.12
CA ASN A 163 10.99 -27.61 -18.37
C ASN A 163 9.81 -26.62 -18.26
N THR A 164 8.79 -26.97 -17.48
CA THR A 164 7.58 -26.19 -17.28
C THR A 164 7.84 -25.18 -16.18
N GLN A 165 7.71 -23.90 -16.51
CA GLN A 165 7.57 -22.85 -15.48
C GLN A 165 6.27 -23.09 -14.72
N PRO A 166 6.20 -22.82 -13.39
CA PRO A 166 4.93 -22.91 -12.68
C PRO A 166 3.95 -21.96 -13.32
N ASP A 167 2.71 -22.39 -13.40
CA ASP A 167 1.57 -21.52 -13.73
C ASP A 167 1.33 -20.59 -12.53
N TRP A 168 2.16 -19.57 -12.43
CA TRP A 168 2.10 -18.61 -11.32
C TRP A 168 0.76 -17.85 -11.26
N PRO A 169 -0.02 -17.60 -12.35
CA PRO A 169 -1.40 -17.15 -12.25
C PRO A 169 -2.29 -18.09 -11.44
N ARG A 170 -2.13 -19.39 -11.58
CA ARG A 170 -2.84 -20.38 -10.74
C ARG A 170 -2.42 -20.32 -9.28
N LEU A 171 -1.15 -20.02 -8.99
CA LEU A 171 -0.69 -19.83 -7.62
C LEU A 171 -1.37 -18.62 -6.99
N ILE A 172 -1.55 -17.52 -7.74
CA ILE A 172 -2.29 -16.33 -7.25
C ILE A 172 -3.72 -16.70 -6.90
N LEU A 173 -4.45 -17.37 -7.79
CA LEU A 173 -5.84 -17.77 -7.54
C LEU A 173 -5.98 -18.69 -6.33
N LYS A 174 -5.01 -19.59 -6.12
CA LYS A 174 -4.98 -20.47 -4.95
C LYS A 174 -4.66 -19.71 -3.66
N GLU A 175 -3.61 -18.88 -3.66
CA GLU A 175 -3.12 -18.16 -2.47
C GLU A 175 -4.10 -17.07 -2.00
N PHE A 176 -4.81 -16.45 -2.96
CA PHE A 176 -5.77 -15.37 -2.70
C PHE A 176 -7.21 -15.78 -3.02
N GLU A 177 -7.56 -17.05 -2.82
CA GLU A 177 -8.91 -17.58 -3.06
C GLU A 177 -9.97 -16.77 -2.31
N GLY A 178 -11.03 -16.36 -3.02
CA GLY A 178 -12.13 -15.56 -2.48
C GLY A 178 -11.79 -14.10 -2.15
N LYS A 179 -10.56 -13.62 -2.46
CA LYS A 179 -10.10 -12.26 -2.16
C LYS A 179 -9.95 -11.37 -3.39
N LEU A 180 -10.02 -11.93 -4.59
CA LEU A 180 -9.88 -11.21 -5.85
C LEU A 180 -10.71 -11.87 -6.96
N CYS A 181 -10.94 -11.10 -8.03
CA CYS A 181 -11.65 -11.58 -9.21
C CYS A 181 -10.84 -12.66 -9.94
N SER A 182 -11.41 -13.86 -10.13
CA SER A 182 -10.75 -14.95 -10.84
C SER A 182 -10.56 -14.70 -12.35
N HIS A 183 -11.28 -13.74 -12.92
CA HIS A 183 -11.18 -13.32 -14.32
C HIS A 183 -10.28 -12.09 -14.54
N ALA A 184 -9.57 -11.62 -13.51
CA ALA A 184 -8.55 -10.58 -13.69
C ALA A 184 -7.42 -11.10 -14.61
N ASP A 185 -6.95 -10.25 -15.52
CA ASP A 185 -5.85 -10.64 -16.43
C ASP A 185 -4.49 -10.51 -15.72
N PHE A 186 -4.18 -11.51 -14.89
CA PHE A 186 -2.93 -11.55 -14.15
C PHE A 186 -1.70 -11.50 -15.06
N GLY A 187 -1.79 -12.04 -16.29
CA GLY A 187 -0.69 -12.04 -17.25
C GLY A 187 -0.33 -10.65 -17.74
N ILE A 188 -1.34 -9.87 -18.11
CA ILE A 188 -1.17 -8.47 -18.52
C ILE A 188 -0.72 -7.62 -17.33
N LEU A 189 -1.37 -7.76 -16.18
CA LEU A 189 -1.02 -6.98 -14.98
C LEU A 189 0.43 -7.21 -14.55
N ALA A 190 0.87 -8.46 -14.49
CA ALA A 190 2.25 -8.78 -14.13
C ALA A 190 3.28 -8.28 -15.14
N LYS A 191 2.93 -8.24 -16.41
CA LYS A 191 3.82 -7.76 -17.46
C LYS A 191 3.96 -6.23 -17.43
N LEU A 192 2.86 -5.51 -17.22
CA LEU A 192 2.83 -4.05 -17.30
C LEU A 192 3.10 -3.38 -15.95
N TYR A 193 2.65 -3.98 -14.86
CA TYR A 193 2.63 -3.40 -13.52
C TYR A 193 3.09 -4.40 -12.44
N PRO A 194 4.28 -5.03 -12.56
CA PRO A 194 4.69 -6.09 -11.64
C PRO A 194 4.84 -5.61 -10.19
N ILE A 195 5.35 -4.40 -9.99
CA ILE A 195 5.56 -3.83 -8.65
C ILE A 195 4.22 -3.45 -8.02
N GLU A 196 3.37 -2.75 -8.77
CA GLU A 196 2.03 -2.38 -8.31
C GLU A 196 1.20 -3.61 -7.96
N MET A 197 1.28 -4.65 -8.80
CA MET A 197 0.58 -5.91 -8.55
C MET A 197 1.08 -6.58 -7.27
N ALA A 198 2.38 -6.62 -7.02
CA ALA A 198 2.95 -7.18 -5.80
C ALA A 198 2.47 -6.42 -4.55
N TYR A 199 2.44 -5.08 -4.58
CA TYR A 199 1.92 -4.28 -3.48
C TYR A 199 0.41 -4.48 -3.26
N CYS A 200 -0.39 -4.57 -4.34
CA CYS A 200 -1.80 -4.90 -4.22
C CYS A 200 -2.01 -6.26 -3.54
N LEU A 201 -1.27 -7.30 -3.99
CA LEU A 201 -1.36 -8.63 -3.40
C LEU A 201 -0.91 -8.65 -1.94
N ALA A 202 0.06 -7.80 -1.55
CA ALA A 202 0.46 -7.67 -0.16
C ALA A 202 -0.68 -7.12 0.72
N VAL A 203 -1.36 -6.06 0.27
CA VAL A 203 -2.51 -5.47 0.97
C VAL A 203 -3.68 -6.46 1.03
N ILE A 204 -4.05 -7.07 -0.11
CA ILE A 204 -5.14 -8.07 -0.20
C ILE A 204 -4.86 -9.27 0.73
N GLY A 205 -3.59 -9.69 0.80
CA GLY A 205 -3.17 -10.85 1.59
C GLY A 205 -2.97 -10.59 3.07
N ALA A 206 -3.08 -9.34 3.53
CA ALA A 206 -2.84 -8.99 4.93
C ALA A 206 -3.96 -9.45 5.88
N ASP A 207 -5.16 -9.75 5.36
CA ASP A 207 -6.33 -10.23 6.12
C ASP A 207 -6.68 -9.36 7.34
N ASP A 208 -6.53 -8.05 7.21
CA ASP A 208 -6.72 -7.14 8.34
C ASP A 208 -7.34 -5.83 7.88
N VAL A 209 -8.24 -5.31 8.70
CA VAL A 209 -8.85 -3.99 8.52
C VAL A 209 -7.84 -2.85 8.59
N PHE A 210 -6.65 -3.09 9.15
CA PHE A 210 -5.57 -2.12 9.29
C PHE A 210 -4.60 -2.08 8.10
N SER A 211 -4.85 -2.81 7.02
CA SER A 211 -4.01 -2.70 5.84
C SER A 211 -4.54 -1.64 4.88
N ILE A 212 -3.63 -0.84 4.36
CA ILE A 212 -3.94 0.23 3.40
C ILE A 212 -2.78 0.34 2.42
N THR A 213 -3.08 0.72 1.16
CA THR A 213 -2.00 1.09 0.23
C THR A 213 -1.32 2.36 0.74
N PRO A 214 -0.03 2.32 1.13
CA PRO A 214 0.63 3.48 1.73
C PRO A 214 0.69 4.66 0.77
N ALA A 215 0.59 5.88 1.30
CA ALA A 215 0.67 7.11 0.50
C ALA A 215 1.97 7.21 -0.31
N TRP A 216 3.07 6.67 0.20
CA TRP A 216 4.34 6.59 -0.52
C TRP A 216 4.22 5.71 -1.77
N VAL A 217 3.54 4.55 -1.67
CA VAL A 217 3.31 3.66 -2.83
C VAL A 217 2.43 4.35 -3.86
N ILE A 218 1.30 4.95 -3.46
CA ILE A 218 0.40 5.68 -4.38
C ILE A 218 1.15 6.79 -5.13
N ARG A 219 2.01 7.53 -4.43
CA ARG A 219 2.79 8.63 -5.03
C ARG A 219 3.83 8.13 -6.04
N ASN A 220 4.50 7.02 -5.76
CA ASN A 220 5.61 6.52 -6.56
C ASN A 220 5.17 5.51 -7.64
N TYR A 221 4.06 4.84 -7.42
CA TYR A 221 3.46 3.83 -8.28
C TYR A 221 1.96 4.09 -8.45
N PRO A 222 1.54 5.21 -9.09
CA PRO A 222 0.14 5.65 -9.12
C PRO A 222 -0.81 4.62 -9.76
N GLN A 223 -0.29 3.75 -10.62
CA GLN A 223 -1.10 2.68 -11.22
C GLN A 223 -1.55 1.61 -10.20
N VAL A 224 -1.00 1.61 -8.98
CA VAL A 224 -1.44 0.70 -7.91
C VAL A 224 -2.94 0.80 -7.65
N VAL A 225 -3.53 2.00 -7.75
CA VAL A 225 -4.97 2.21 -7.57
C VAL A 225 -5.76 1.52 -8.68
N ASN A 226 -5.31 1.66 -9.93
CA ASN A 226 -5.95 1.00 -11.08
C ASN A 226 -5.80 -0.52 -11.01
N VAL A 227 -4.61 -1.02 -10.69
CA VAL A 227 -4.34 -2.46 -10.53
C VAL A 227 -5.21 -3.05 -9.42
N MET A 228 -5.32 -2.37 -8.27
CA MET A 228 -6.20 -2.80 -7.18
C MET A 228 -7.65 -2.90 -7.62
N ASN A 229 -8.17 -1.90 -8.34
CA ASN A 229 -9.53 -1.94 -8.87
C ASN A 229 -9.74 -3.10 -9.86
N LEU A 230 -8.79 -3.34 -10.76
CA LEU A 230 -8.88 -4.47 -11.71
C LEU A 230 -8.84 -5.85 -11.01
N LEU A 231 -8.13 -5.96 -9.89
CA LEU A 231 -8.08 -7.19 -9.11
C LEU A 231 -9.33 -7.41 -8.25
N CYS A 232 -9.86 -6.35 -7.62
CA CYS A 232 -10.83 -6.51 -6.52
C CYS A 232 -12.13 -5.71 -6.66
N ASN A 233 -12.21 -4.75 -7.59
CA ASN A 233 -13.34 -3.80 -7.64
C ASN A 233 -13.94 -3.59 -9.03
N THR A 234 -13.60 -4.46 -9.98
CA THR A 234 -14.16 -4.43 -11.34
C THR A 234 -15.01 -5.69 -11.57
N PRO A 235 -16.34 -5.57 -11.67
CA PRO A 235 -17.22 -6.74 -11.82
C PRO A 235 -16.96 -7.46 -13.15
N CYS A 236 -16.74 -8.78 -13.11
CA CYS A 236 -16.66 -9.62 -14.31
C CYS A 236 -18.01 -10.28 -14.67
N GLY A 237 -18.95 -10.32 -13.75
CA GLY A 237 -20.29 -10.91 -13.93
C GLY A 237 -20.41 -12.42 -13.71
N ASP A 238 -19.31 -13.18 -13.66
CA ASP A 238 -19.36 -14.65 -13.71
C ASP A 238 -18.70 -15.37 -12.53
N CYS A 239 -17.87 -14.70 -11.72
CA CYS A 239 -17.15 -15.39 -10.65
C CYS A 239 -17.79 -15.19 -9.28
N ASP A 240 -17.59 -16.17 -8.38
CA ASP A 240 -18.15 -16.17 -7.02
C ASP A 240 -17.70 -14.94 -6.22
N TYR A 241 -16.45 -14.48 -6.39
CA TYR A 241 -15.97 -13.26 -5.77
C TYR A 241 -16.81 -12.03 -6.16
N CYS A 242 -17.05 -11.84 -7.47
CA CYS A 242 -17.83 -10.70 -7.95
C CYS A 242 -19.28 -10.77 -7.51
N HIS A 243 -19.90 -11.96 -7.51
CA HIS A 243 -21.25 -12.15 -7.00
C HIS A 243 -21.38 -11.83 -5.51
N GLN A 244 -20.37 -12.15 -4.70
CA GLN A 244 -20.41 -11.90 -3.25
C GLN A 244 -19.95 -10.50 -2.86
N ARG A 245 -19.00 -9.92 -3.60
CA ARG A 245 -18.31 -8.68 -3.21
C ARG A 245 -18.72 -7.45 -4.00
N LEU A 246 -19.22 -7.63 -5.23
CA LEU A 246 -19.51 -6.53 -6.16
C LEU A 246 -20.99 -6.51 -6.62
N ASP A 247 -21.81 -7.43 -6.13
CA ASP A 247 -23.26 -7.39 -6.36
C ASP A 247 -23.94 -6.35 -5.45
N ALA A 248 -24.71 -5.45 -6.06
CA ALA A 248 -25.36 -4.34 -5.37
C ALA A 248 -26.41 -4.80 -4.35
N HIS A 249 -27.20 -5.85 -4.65
CA HIS A 249 -28.20 -6.38 -3.74
C HIS A 249 -27.56 -7.12 -2.55
N TYR A 250 -26.50 -7.89 -2.82
CA TYR A 250 -25.76 -8.55 -1.76
C TYR A 250 -25.18 -7.52 -0.79
N GLY A 251 -24.51 -6.48 -1.30
CA GLY A 251 -23.97 -5.39 -0.50
C GLY A 251 -25.08 -4.62 0.27
N LEU A 252 -26.22 -4.36 -0.38
CA LEU A 252 -27.37 -3.69 0.26
C LEU A 252 -27.86 -4.46 1.49
N LYS A 253 -28.01 -5.77 1.34
CA LYS A 253 -28.45 -6.63 2.43
C LYS A 253 -27.41 -6.73 3.54
N GLU A 254 -26.15 -6.90 3.18
CA GLU A 254 -25.04 -7.07 4.12
C GLU A 254 -24.79 -5.82 4.98
N PHE A 255 -24.69 -4.64 4.36
CA PHE A 255 -24.35 -3.40 5.07
C PHE A 255 -25.56 -2.70 5.69
N PHE A 256 -26.73 -2.78 5.05
CA PHE A 256 -27.89 -2.01 5.46
C PHE A 256 -29.09 -2.85 5.90
N GLY A 257 -29.06 -4.17 5.68
CA GLY A 257 -30.14 -5.08 6.03
C GLY A 257 -31.40 -4.92 5.17
N TYR A 258 -31.31 -4.25 4.03
CA TYR A 258 -32.43 -4.08 3.11
C TYR A 258 -32.42 -5.15 2.03
N ASP A 259 -33.60 -5.67 1.69
CA ASP A 259 -33.77 -6.67 0.62
C ASP A 259 -33.89 -6.01 -0.76
N GLU A 260 -34.44 -4.79 -0.85
CA GLU A 260 -34.74 -4.12 -2.10
C GLU A 260 -34.32 -2.65 -2.12
N PHE A 261 -33.89 -2.17 -3.29
CA PHE A 261 -33.67 -0.75 -3.55
C PHE A 261 -35.01 -0.01 -3.73
N ARG A 262 -35.02 1.28 -3.45
CA ARG A 262 -36.20 2.13 -3.72
C ARG A 262 -36.35 2.38 -5.21
N THR A 263 -37.57 2.31 -5.67
CA THR A 263 -37.98 2.70 -7.03
C THR A 263 -38.70 4.05 -7.01
N PHE A 264 -38.62 4.77 -8.11
CA PHE A 264 -39.30 6.05 -8.32
C PHE A 264 -40.10 5.94 -9.62
N ASP A 265 -41.43 6.05 -9.53
CA ASP A 265 -42.35 5.85 -10.66
C ASP A 265 -42.11 4.51 -11.40
N GLY A 266 -41.77 3.45 -10.64
CA GLY A 266 -41.44 2.13 -11.17
C GLY A 266 -40.04 1.97 -11.74
N VAL A 267 -39.20 3.02 -11.72
CA VAL A 267 -37.82 2.97 -12.21
C VAL A 267 -36.86 2.70 -11.05
N PRO A 268 -35.94 1.73 -11.15
CA PRO A 268 -34.99 1.38 -10.07
C PRO A 268 -33.77 2.32 -10.05
N MET A 269 -34.02 3.64 -10.00
CA MET A 269 -32.96 4.66 -10.12
C MET A 269 -31.91 4.56 -9.01
N GLN A 270 -32.30 4.18 -7.81
CA GLN A 270 -31.36 4.03 -6.68
C GLN A 270 -30.38 2.88 -6.95
N GLN A 271 -30.86 1.74 -7.42
CA GLN A 271 -30.06 0.59 -7.83
C GLN A 271 -29.12 0.95 -8.97
N GLN A 272 -29.65 1.56 -10.03
CA GLN A 272 -28.84 2.00 -11.18
C GLN A 272 -27.70 2.93 -10.78
N ALA A 273 -27.94 3.86 -9.85
CA ALA A 273 -26.90 4.76 -9.35
C ALA A 273 -25.81 4.00 -8.57
N VAL A 274 -26.21 3.02 -7.73
CA VAL A 274 -25.26 2.18 -6.98
C VAL A 274 -24.41 1.33 -7.94
N GLU A 275 -25.04 0.65 -8.90
CA GLU A 275 -24.36 -0.18 -9.88
C GLU A 275 -23.38 0.62 -10.76
N SER A 276 -23.77 1.83 -11.19
CA SER A 276 -22.86 2.73 -11.93
C SER A 276 -21.65 3.14 -11.08
N ALA A 277 -21.87 3.44 -9.79
CA ALA A 277 -20.78 3.76 -8.88
C ALA A 277 -19.85 2.55 -8.63
N ILE A 278 -20.39 1.32 -8.51
CA ILE A 278 -19.59 0.09 -8.40
C ILE A 278 -18.73 -0.13 -9.66
N ARG A 279 -19.24 0.21 -10.85
CA ARG A 279 -18.47 0.16 -12.10
C ARG A 279 -17.44 1.29 -12.23
N GLY A 280 -17.35 2.22 -11.25
CA GLY A 280 -16.44 3.36 -11.29
C GLY A 280 -16.86 4.47 -12.27
N GLU A 281 -18.14 4.51 -12.67
CA GLU A 281 -18.67 5.51 -13.58
C GLU A 281 -18.94 6.83 -12.84
N SER A 282 -18.63 7.96 -13.48
CA SER A 282 -19.02 9.29 -12.98
C SER A 282 -20.50 9.51 -13.24
N LEU A 283 -21.25 9.90 -12.21
CA LEU A 283 -22.70 10.08 -12.30
C LEU A 283 -23.19 11.33 -11.56
N LEU A 284 -24.30 11.88 -12.03
CA LEU A 284 -25.08 12.90 -11.34
C LEU A 284 -26.42 12.30 -10.94
N THR A 285 -26.68 12.22 -9.63
CA THR A 285 -27.94 11.68 -9.10
C THR A 285 -28.85 12.80 -8.57
N ILE A 286 -30.08 12.85 -9.05
CA ILE A 286 -31.10 13.81 -8.62
C ILE A 286 -32.30 13.02 -8.09
N PHE A 287 -32.50 13.06 -6.77
CA PHE A 287 -33.62 12.42 -6.09
C PHE A 287 -34.41 13.44 -5.26
N PRO A 288 -35.71 13.20 -5.01
CA PRO A 288 -36.48 14.01 -4.10
C PRO A 288 -35.91 13.98 -2.68
N THR A 289 -36.31 14.93 -1.83
CA THR A 289 -35.96 14.91 -0.41
C THR A 289 -36.50 13.64 0.24
N GLY A 290 -35.69 12.97 1.06
CA GLY A 290 -36.04 11.66 1.64
C GLY A 290 -35.91 10.48 0.67
N GLY A 291 -35.50 10.70 -0.58
CA GLY A 291 -35.37 9.65 -1.61
C GLY A 291 -34.19 8.69 -1.44
N GLY A 292 -33.46 8.73 -0.32
CA GLY A 292 -32.38 7.79 -0.05
C GLY A 292 -31.09 8.06 -0.84
N LYS A 293 -30.80 9.32 -1.16
CA LYS A 293 -29.56 9.75 -1.87
C LYS A 293 -28.29 9.25 -1.21
N SER A 294 -28.22 9.24 0.13
CA SER A 294 -27.02 8.83 0.86
C SER A 294 -26.58 7.41 0.53
N LEU A 295 -27.55 6.50 0.34
CA LEU A 295 -27.26 5.10 0.01
C LEU A 295 -26.49 4.97 -1.31
N THR A 296 -26.74 5.85 -2.30
CA THR A 296 -26.14 5.74 -3.63
C THR A 296 -24.63 6.00 -3.66
N PHE A 297 -24.08 6.60 -2.62
CA PHE A 297 -22.62 6.75 -2.46
C PHE A 297 -22.08 5.98 -1.24
N GLN A 298 -22.86 5.80 -0.16
CA GLN A 298 -22.40 5.09 1.02
C GLN A 298 -22.18 3.60 0.74
N LEU A 299 -23.12 2.95 0.06
CA LEU A 299 -23.02 1.52 -0.24
C LEU A 299 -21.80 1.22 -1.14
N PRO A 300 -21.63 1.87 -2.31
CA PRO A 300 -20.43 1.63 -3.12
C PRO A 300 -19.12 1.97 -2.40
N ALA A 301 -19.11 3.01 -1.56
CA ALA A 301 -17.94 3.37 -0.77
C ALA A 301 -17.54 2.29 0.24
N LEU A 302 -18.49 1.73 0.97
CA LEU A 302 -18.27 0.64 1.94
C LEU A 302 -17.82 -0.63 1.22
N MET A 303 -18.46 -0.98 0.10
CA MET A 303 -18.07 -2.13 -0.72
C MET A 303 -16.63 -1.96 -1.26
N ALA A 304 -16.31 -0.81 -1.85
CA ALA A 304 -14.98 -0.51 -2.35
C ALA A 304 -13.93 -0.51 -1.22
N GLY A 305 -14.24 0.12 -0.08
CA GLY A 305 -13.37 0.11 1.10
C GLY A 305 -13.03 -1.29 1.57
N ARG A 306 -14.03 -2.17 1.70
CA ARG A 306 -13.84 -3.59 2.04
C ARG A 306 -12.99 -4.35 1.03
N ASN A 307 -13.17 -4.08 -0.27
CA ASN A 307 -12.53 -4.85 -1.33
C ASN A 307 -11.11 -4.37 -1.63
N THR A 308 -10.87 -3.04 -1.58
CA THR A 308 -9.61 -2.42 -2.00
C THR A 308 -8.82 -1.81 -0.84
N HIS A 309 -9.36 -1.86 0.38
CA HIS A 309 -8.80 -1.14 1.54
C HIS A 309 -8.59 0.36 1.24
N GLY A 310 -9.48 0.91 0.41
CA GLY A 310 -9.42 2.29 -0.05
C GLY A 310 -10.32 3.22 0.76
N LEU A 311 -10.08 4.52 0.64
CA LEU A 311 -10.83 5.57 1.28
C LEU A 311 -11.69 6.33 0.27
N THR A 312 -13.00 6.39 0.50
CA THR A 312 -13.91 7.27 -0.25
C THR A 312 -14.09 8.59 0.51
N VAL A 313 -13.86 9.71 -0.18
CA VAL A 313 -14.00 11.05 0.41
C VAL A 313 -15.31 11.68 -0.04
N VAL A 314 -16.13 12.09 0.92
CA VAL A 314 -17.39 12.83 0.72
C VAL A 314 -17.18 14.29 1.11
N ILE A 315 -17.34 15.18 0.15
CA ILE A 315 -17.22 16.62 0.38
C ILE A 315 -18.62 17.20 0.59
N SER A 316 -18.88 17.76 1.76
CA SER A 316 -20.16 18.40 2.09
C SER A 316 -19.94 19.75 2.77
N PRO A 317 -20.71 20.80 2.40
CA PRO A 317 -20.62 22.10 3.08
C PRO A 317 -21.31 22.15 4.44
N LEU A 318 -22.15 21.16 4.76
CA LEU A 318 -22.99 21.15 5.97
C LEU A 318 -22.41 20.22 7.03
N GLN A 319 -21.74 20.80 8.03
CA GLN A 319 -21.05 20.04 9.09
C GLN A 319 -22.02 19.21 9.95
N SER A 320 -23.22 19.74 10.26
CA SER A 320 -24.24 18.99 10.98
C SER A 320 -24.70 17.74 10.21
N LEU A 321 -24.90 17.88 8.89
CA LEU A 321 -25.27 16.75 8.04
C LEU A 321 -24.19 15.67 8.00
N MET A 322 -22.90 16.06 7.98
CA MET A 322 -21.80 15.09 8.02
C MET A 322 -21.82 14.28 9.31
N LYS A 323 -22.02 14.94 10.44
CA LYS A 323 -22.13 14.26 11.74
C LYS A 323 -23.34 13.33 11.78
N ASP A 324 -24.51 13.79 11.35
CA ASP A 324 -25.72 12.96 11.27
C ASP A 324 -25.52 11.71 10.39
N GLN A 325 -24.80 11.84 9.27
CA GLN A 325 -24.49 10.69 8.40
C GLN A 325 -23.59 9.66 9.10
N VAL A 326 -22.53 10.12 9.79
CA VAL A 326 -21.62 9.23 10.53
C VAL A 326 -22.37 8.57 11.70
N ASP A 327 -23.12 9.33 12.49
CA ASP A 327 -23.89 8.82 13.64
C ASP A 327 -24.95 7.78 13.18
N ASN A 328 -25.61 8.01 12.03
CA ASN A 328 -26.57 7.07 11.46
C ASN A 328 -25.91 5.76 10.97
N LEU A 329 -24.70 5.81 10.46
CA LEU A 329 -23.92 4.62 10.07
C LEU A 329 -23.46 3.87 11.33
N ALA A 330 -22.92 4.58 12.32
CA ALA A 330 -22.50 4.00 13.60
C ALA A 330 -23.68 3.30 14.34
N ALA A 331 -24.87 3.90 14.33
CA ALA A 331 -26.09 3.28 14.89
C ALA A 331 -26.49 1.96 14.21
N ARG A 332 -25.98 1.69 13.00
CA ARG A 332 -26.15 0.44 12.25
C ARG A 332 -24.99 -0.54 12.44
N GLY A 333 -24.00 -0.20 13.28
CA GLY A 333 -22.81 -0.99 13.50
C GLY A 333 -21.71 -0.77 12.44
N ILE A 334 -21.84 0.26 11.58
CA ILE A 334 -20.84 0.63 10.58
C ILE A 334 -19.91 1.69 11.19
N SER A 335 -18.74 1.28 11.63
CA SER A 335 -17.72 2.13 12.30
C SER A 335 -16.67 2.73 11.36
N GLU A 336 -16.69 2.34 10.10
CA GLU A 336 -15.71 2.70 9.07
C GLU A 336 -15.95 4.08 8.45
N ALA A 337 -16.97 4.80 8.94
CA ALA A 337 -17.26 6.16 8.51
C ALA A 337 -16.81 7.17 9.56
N VAL A 338 -16.02 8.16 9.13
CA VAL A 338 -15.52 9.23 10.00
C VAL A 338 -15.78 10.60 9.39
N THR A 339 -15.78 11.63 10.23
CA THR A 339 -15.83 13.03 9.77
C THR A 339 -14.67 13.80 10.34
N ILE A 340 -14.12 14.72 9.55
CA ILE A 340 -13.15 15.72 10.02
C ILE A 340 -13.68 17.10 9.66
N ASN A 341 -14.11 17.85 10.67
CA ASN A 341 -14.70 19.18 10.52
C ASN A 341 -14.32 20.09 11.68
N GLY A 342 -14.78 21.35 11.64
CA GLY A 342 -14.47 22.35 12.65
C GLY A 342 -15.22 22.23 13.98
N LEU A 343 -16.19 21.31 14.10
CA LEU A 343 -16.99 21.10 15.30
C LEU A 343 -16.42 20.02 16.24
N LEU A 344 -15.47 19.22 15.73
CA LEU A 344 -14.82 18.18 16.53
C LEU A 344 -13.90 18.79 17.56
N ASP A 345 -13.90 18.21 18.75
CA ASP A 345 -12.86 18.53 19.73
C ASP A 345 -11.47 17.98 19.27
N PRO A 346 -10.37 18.44 19.87
CA PRO A 346 -9.03 18.00 19.46
C PRO A 346 -8.80 16.50 19.56
N ILE A 347 -9.45 15.80 20.50
CA ILE A 347 -9.29 14.35 20.72
C ILE A 347 -10.08 13.60 19.64
N GLU A 348 -11.34 13.95 19.41
CA GLU A 348 -12.16 13.39 18.35
C GLU A 348 -11.48 13.54 16.99
N ARG A 349 -10.92 14.73 16.72
CA ARG A 349 -10.20 15.00 15.49
C ARG A 349 -8.95 14.14 15.33
N ALA A 350 -8.15 14.00 16.40
CA ALA A 350 -6.96 13.16 16.40
C ALA A 350 -7.32 11.69 16.12
N THR A 351 -8.36 11.19 16.78
CA THR A 351 -8.87 9.80 16.58
C THR A 351 -9.35 9.59 15.14
N ALA A 352 -10.09 10.52 14.56
CA ALA A 352 -10.54 10.41 13.17
C ALA A 352 -9.38 10.41 12.17
N ILE A 353 -8.35 11.26 12.40
CA ILE A 353 -7.13 11.28 11.57
C ILE A 353 -6.38 9.95 11.70
N GLU A 354 -6.26 9.39 12.89
CA GLU A 354 -5.62 8.11 13.13
C GLU A 354 -6.37 6.98 12.42
N GLN A 355 -7.70 6.94 12.50
CA GLN A 355 -8.52 5.94 11.79
C GLN A 355 -8.36 6.00 10.27
N VAL A 356 -8.19 7.20 9.71
CA VAL A 356 -7.87 7.36 8.28
C VAL A 356 -6.46 6.87 7.98
N ALA A 357 -5.49 7.24 8.81
CA ALA A 357 -4.08 6.94 8.59
C ALA A 357 -3.77 5.44 8.68
N ASP A 358 -4.44 4.71 9.55
CA ASP A 358 -4.23 3.28 9.78
C ASP A 358 -5.20 2.37 8.98
N GLY A 359 -6.04 2.95 8.10
CA GLY A 359 -6.92 2.22 7.20
C GLY A 359 -8.22 1.70 7.81
N ARG A 360 -8.56 2.08 9.06
CA ARG A 360 -9.85 1.74 9.68
C ARG A 360 -11.05 2.50 9.11
N ALA A 361 -10.82 3.63 8.43
CA ALA A 361 -11.87 4.40 7.80
C ALA A 361 -11.94 4.11 6.30
N ASN A 362 -13.13 3.75 5.82
CA ASN A 362 -13.43 3.56 4.40
C ASN A 362 -14.21 4.74 3.81
N LEU A 363 -14.80 5.58 4.66
CA LEU A 363 -15.63 6.71 4.27
C LEU A 363 -15.30 7.93 5.13
N LEU A 364 -14.77 8.96 4.50
CA LEU A 364 -14.37 10.21 5.14
C LEU A 364 -15.24 11.36 4.68
N TYR A 365 -15.97 12.00 5.62
CA TYR A 365 -16.70 13.24 5.37
C TYR A 365 -15.84 14.45 5.73
N ILE A 366 -15.66 15.38 4.79
CA ILE A 366 -14.92 16.61 5.00
C ILE A 366 -15.66 17.83 4.44
N SER A 367 -15.38 18.99 5.02
CA SER A 367 -15.86 20.25 4.44
C SER A 367 -14.93 20.73 3.31
N PRO A 368 -15.42 21.55 2.35
CA PRO A 368 -14.60 22.07 1.25
C PRO A 368 -13.37 22.84 1.72
N GLU A 369 -13.44 23.51 2.89
CA GLU A 369 -12.35 24.27 3.47
C GLU A 369 -11.19 23.38 3.90
N MET A 370 -11.48 22.13 4.28
CA MET A 370 -10.48 21.16 4.72
C MET A 370 -9.55 20.71 3.59
N LEU A 371 -9.99 20.78 2.34
CA LEU A 371 -9.15 20.50 1.18
C LEU A 371 -7.92 21.42 1.05
N ARG A 372 -7.93 22.56 1.72
CA ARG A 372 -6.80 23.51 1.78
C ARG A 372 -5.87 23.26 2.97
N SER A 373 -6.24 22.38 3.87
CA SER A 373 -5.44 22.07 5.06
C SER A 373 -4.26 21.18 4.69
N LYS A 374 -3.08 21.48 5.22
CA LYS A 374 -1.89 20.60 5.09
C LYS A 374 -1.97 19.34 5.98
N THR A 375 -3.03 19.21 6.77
CA THR A 375 -3.20 18.15 7.77
C THR A 375 -3.99 16.94 7.20
N ILE A 376 -4.57 17.09 6.01
CA ILE A 376 -5.32 16.03 5.31
C ILE A 376 -4.65 15.72 3.98
#